data_5d4b8bbc868bcb449342ac6c98e12eb8
#
_entry.id   5d4b8bbc868bcb449342ac6c98e12eb8
#
_cell.length_a   1.000
_cell.length_b   1.000
_cell.length_c   1.000
_cell.angle_alpha   90.00
_cell.angle_beta   90.00
_cell.angle_gamma   90.00
#
_symmetry.space_group_name_H-M   'P 1'
#
loop_
_entity.id
_entity.type
_entity.pdbx_description
1 polymer ?
#
loop_
_entity_poly.entity_id
_entity_poly.type
_entity_poly.pdbx_seq_one_letter_code
_entity_poly.pdbx_strand_id
1 'polypeptide(L)'
;MGMLRRFEGATMKSILFALFAAGTVFAQNDLKPLRAGIVGLDTSHVPAFTKLFNKGETSGELAGIKVTTGYTGGTDMPASKDRKEKFTQQLRDMGVEIVPTIPELLAKVDVVLLESVDGRIHLQEAREIFKAGKPVFIDKPVAGTLAEAIAIFELAKKSNVKVWSSSSSRFGADLIAMKTNPEIGDFLSVTTWGPCSYQDGTPDLFFYAIHGIESLFALMGTGCETVSRTKGPVTDQVTGVWKDGRVGTYRGIVKGKSEFGALVFGSAGVRQGAKTISYEALCRQIGTFFRTGTPPVSEAETIEIFTFMEAADESLRQGGKPVGLADVLAKAKAEAAKLTK
;
A
#
# COMPACT_ATOMS: atom_id res chain seq x y z
N MET A 1 63.14 4.25 -34.55
CA MET A 1 62.68 2.89 -34.94
C MET A 1 61.98 2.30 -33.72
N GLY A 2 60.66 2.31 -33.66
CA GLY A 2 59.90 1.87 -32.51
C GLY A 2 58.39 1.92 -32.86
N MET A 3 57.79 0.78 -33.07
CA MET A 3 56.48 0.55 -33.62
C MET A 3 55.35 1.09 -32.70
N LEU A 4 54.47 1.94 -33.25
CA LEU A 4 53.15 2.24 -32.76
C LEU A 4 52.19 1.05 -33.02
N ARG A 5 51.74 0.38 -31.99
CA ARG A 5 50.58 -0.53 -32.09
C ARG A 5 49.30 0.25 -31.90
N ARG A 6 48.46 0.26 -32.91
CA ARG A 6 47.06 0.71 -32.87
C ARG A 6 46.25 -0.32 -32.09
N PHE A 7 45.49 0.12 -31.11
CA PHE A 7 44.35 -0.64 -30.56
C PHE A 7 43.11 -0.21 -31.30
N GLU A 8 42.53 -1.15 -32.02
CA GLU A 8 41.23 -0.99 -32.67
C GLU A 8 40.09 -1.01 -31.61
N GLY A 9 39.20 -0.06 -31.76
CA GLY A 9 38.04 0.12 -30.86
C GLY A 9 37.00 -0.96 -31.06
N ALA A 10 36.62 -1.59 -29.96
CA ALA A 10 35.42 -2.40 -29.88
C ALA A 10 34.20 -1.46 -29.68
N THR A 11 33.34 -1.39 -30.68
CA THR A 11 32.05 -0.71 -30.61
C THR A 11 31.11 -1.51 -29.71
N MET A 12 30.85 -1.00 -28.52
CA MET A 12 29.85 -1.50 -27.60
C MET A 12 28.48 -1.11 -28.14
N LYS A 13 27.73 -2.05 -28.69
CA LYS A 13 26.34 -1.88 -29.10
C LYS A 13 25.49 -1.72 -27.83
N SER A 14 25.02 -0.51 -27.59
CA SER A 14 24.02 -0.21 -26.59
C SER A 14 22.72 -0.94 -26.96
N ILE A 15 22.37 -1.97 -26.22
CA ILE A 15 21.06 -2.63 -26.30
C ILE A 15 20.10 -1.76 -25.49
N LEU A 16 19.31 -0.97 -26.21
CA LEU A 16 18.21 -0.19 -25.67
C LEU A 16 17.08 -1.17 -25.28
N PHE A 17 16.97 -1.52 -24.01
CA PHE A 17 15.77 -2.19 -23.48
C PHE A 17 14.65 -1.15 -23.38
N ALA A 18 13.83 -1.04 -24.41
CA ALA A 18 12.56 -0.34 -24.35
C ALA A 18 11.61 -1.19 -23.50
N LEU A 19 11.43 -0.83 -22.23
CA LEU A 19 10.29 -1.30 -21.44
C LEU A 19 9.01 -0.65 -22.03
N PHE A 20 8.39 -1.37 -22.95
CA PHE A 20 7.01 -1.14 -23.30
C PHE A 20 6.17 -1.50 -22.06
N ALA A 21 5.73 -0.49 -21.30
CA ALA A 21 4.56 -0.61 -20.45
C ALA A 21 3.37 -0.83 -21.40
N ALA A 22 3.13 -2.08 -21.77
CA ALA A 22 1.91 -2.46 -22.47
C ALA A 22 0.75 -2.27 -21.48
N GLY A 23 0.15 -1.09 -21.51
CA GLY A 23 -1.17 -0.88 -20.95
C GLY A 23 -2.10 -1.87 -21.65
N THR A 24 -2.55 -2.88 -20.94
CA THR A 24 -3.57 -3.82 -21.45
C THR A 24 -4.85 -3.02 -21.67
N VAL A 25 -5.07 -2.54 -22.89
CA VAL A 25 -6.34 -1.99 -23.33
C VAL A 25 -7.30 -3.16 -23.43
N PHE A 26 -8.15 -3.36 -22.45
CA PHE A 26 -9.23 -4.33 -22.53
C PHE A 26 -10.23 -3.87 -23.59
N ALA A 27 -10.42 -4.68 -24.62
CA ALA A 27 -11.41 -4.42 -25.65
C ALA A 27 -12.83 -4.43 -25.04
N GLN A 28 -13.67 -3.54 -25.51
CA GLN A 28 -14.97 -3.15 -24.93
C GLN A 28 -16.02 -4.30 -24.83
N ASN A 29 -15.84 -5.44 -25.53
CA ASN A 29 -16.91 -6.41 -25.75
C ASN A 29 -16.83 -7.72 -24.95
N ASP A 30 -15.78 -8.00 -24.16
CA ASP A 30 -15.59 -9.31 -23.51
C ASP A 30 -15.30 -9.29 -22.01
N LEU A 31 -15.43 -8.13 -21.33
CA LEU A 31 -15.17 -8.06 -19.91
C LEU A 31 -16.32 -8.70 -19.11
N LYS A 32 -16.05 -9.86 -18.49
CA LYS A 32 -16.99 -10.46 -17.54
C LYS A 32 -17.29 -9.46 -16.43
N PRO A 33 -18.56 -9.11 -16.16
CA PRO A 33 -18.92 -8.28 -15.02
C PRO A 33 -18.42 -8.90 -13.72
N LEU A 34 -17.87 -8.06 -12.82
CA LEU A 34 -17.42 -8.47 -11.49
C LEU A 34 -18.25 -7.74 -10.42
N ARG A 35 -18.85 -8.52 -9.54
CA ARG A 35 -19.52 -8.03 -8.36
C ARG A 35 -18.49 -7.92 -7.24
N ALA A 36 -18.28 -6.71 -6.72
CA ALA A 36 -17.42 -6.45 -5.59
C ALA A 36 -18.22 -6.36 -4.30
N GLY A 37 -17.70 -6.97 -3.23
CA GLY A 37 -18.21 -6.82 -1.88
C GLY A 37 -17.27 -5.98 -1.03
N ILE A 38 -17.81 -5.17 -0.12
CA ILE A 38 -17.02 -4.42 0.86
C ILE A 38 -17.23 -5.01 2.25
N VAL A 39 -16.14 -5.41 2.89
CA VAL A 39 -16.10 -5.84 4.30
C VAL A 39 -15.52 -4.70 5.13
N GLY A 40 -16.26 -4.25 6.15
CA GLY A 40 -15.92 -3.09 6.99
C GLY A 40 -16.36 -1.76 6.37
N LEU A 41 -17.42 -1.15 6.92
CA LEU A 41 -18.00 0.09 6.38
C LEU A 41 -17.72 1.29 7.31
N ASP A 42 -16.46 1.45 7.74
CA ASP A 42 -16.09 2.40 8.79
C ASP A 42 -14.94 3.35 8.39
N THR A 43 -14.52 3.34 7.12
CA THR A 43 -13.56 4.29 6.55
C THR A 43 -14.19 5.17 5.46
N SER A 44 -13.61 6.36 5.22
CA SER A 44 -14.03 7.25 4.13
C SER A 44 -13.75 6.67 2.73
N HIS A 45 -12.93 5.63 2.62
CA HIS A 45 -12.68 4.91 1.37
C HIS A 45 -13.95 4.21 0.86
N VAL A 46 -14.73 3.63 1.76
CA VAL A 46 -15.97 2.90 1.44
C VAL A 46 -16.91 3.66 0.49
N PRO A 47 -17.43 4.85 0.83
CA PRO A 47 -18.28 5.61 -0.09
C PRO A 47 -17.51 6.15 -1.30
N ALA A 48 -16.22 6.46 -1.15
CA ALA A 48 -15.40 7.00 -2.24
C ALA A 48 -15.14 5.94 -3.32
N PHE A 49 -14.73 4.72 -2.92
CA PHE A 49 -14.47 3.62 -3.85
C PHE A 49 -15.78 3.13 -4.48
N THR A 50 -16.85 3.02 -3.69
CA THR A 50 -18.18 2.66 -4.22
C THR A 50 -18.62 3.62 -5.33
N LYS A 51 -18.44 4.93 -5.17
CA LYS A 51 -18.76 5.91 -6.21
C LYS A 51 -17.94 5.70 -7.48
N LEU A 52 -16.64 5.39 -7.35
CA LEU A 52 -15.77 5.18 -8.49
C LEU A 52 -16.13 3.89 -9.23
N PHE A 53 -16.27 2.76 -8.55
CA PHE A 53 -16.65 1.49 -9.17
C PHE A 53 -18.07 1.51 -9.74
N ASN A 54 -19.02 2.20 -9.11
CA ASN A 54 -20.41 2.25 -9.55
C ASN A 54 -20.70 3.38 -10.55
N LYS A 55 -19.69 4.16 -10.98
CA LYS A 55 -19.84 5.20 -11.99
C LYS A 55 -20.34 4.67 -13.34
N GLY A 56 -20.13 3.37 -13.59
CA GLY A 56 -20.61 2.70 -14.79
C GLY A 56 -19.71 2.95 -16.02
N GLU A 57 -18.41 3.01 -15.82
CA GLU A 57 -17.45 3.07 -16.94
C GLU A 57 -17.62 1.84 -17.85
N THR A 58 -17.62 2.07 -19.15
CA THR A 58 -17.79 1.04 -20.19
C THR A 58 -16.46 0.56 -20.76
N SER A 59 -15.36 1.21 -20.43
CA SER A 59 -13.99 0.87 -20.85
C SER A 59 -12.99 1.20 -19.74
N GLY A 60 -11.77 0.67 -19.87
CA GLY A 60 -10.71 0.86 -18.89
C GLY A 60 -10.80 -0.09 -17.69
N GLU A 61 -10.01 0.20 -16.67
CA GLU A 61 -9.74 -0.71 -15.57
C GLU A 61 -10.94 -0.92 -14.63
N LEU A 62 -11.83 0.07 -14.54
CA LEU A 62 -13.05 0.02 -13.71
C LEU A 62 -14.26 -0.54 -14.45
N ALA A 63 -14.16 -0.73 -15.78
CA ALA A 63 -15.28 -1.17 -16.59
C ALA A 63 -15.84 -2.53 -16.11
N GLY A 64 -17.17 -2.58 -15.93
CA GLY A 64 -17.88 -3.79 -15.54
C GLY A 64 -17.63 -4.27 -14.11
N ILE A 65 -16.94 -3.48 -13.25
CA ILE A 65 -16.81 -3.77 -11.83
C ILE A 65 -17.85 -2.93 -11.08
N LYS A 66 -18.61 -3.57 -10.18
CA LYS A 66 -19.64 -2.87 -9.40
C LYS A 66 -19.66 -3.38 -7.97
N VAL A 67 -19.62 -2.45 -7.02
CA VAL A 67 -19.90 -2.73 -5.61
C VAL A 67 -21.39 -2.99 -5.45
N THR A 68 -21.75 -4.21 -5.04
CA THR A 68 -23.13 -4.66 -4.95
C THR A 68 -23.57 -5.01 -3.53
N THR A 69 -22.60 -5.37 -2.67
CA THR A 69 -22.89 -5.91 -1.34
C THR A 69 -21.91 -5.36 -0.31
N GLY A 70 -22.37 -5.03 0.87
CA GLY A 70 -21.56 -4.56 1.99
C GLY A 70 -21.85 -5.31 3.29
N TYR A 71 -20.84 -5.50 4.11
CA TYR A 71 -20.93 -5.97 5.49
C TYR A 71 -20.40 -4.89 6.42
N THR A 72 -21.22 -4.42 7.36
CA THR A 72 -20.92 -3.25 8.19
C THR A 72 -19.64 -3.42 9.02
N GLY A 73 -19.45 -4.56 9.67
CA GLY A 73 -18.28 -4.81 10.51
C GLY A 73 -18.09 -3.77 11.62
N GLY A 74 -16.83 -3.41 11.82
CA GLY A 74 -16.43 -2.39 12.77
C GLY A 74 -15.98 -2.93 14.12
N THR A 75 -15.21 -2.11 14.84
CA THR A 75 -14.67 -2.40 16.17
C THR A 75 -15.03 -1.31 17.18
N ASP A 76 -14.50 -1.42 18.39
CA ASP A 76 -14.59 -0.42 19.45
C ASP A 76 -13.64 0.78 19.24
N MET A 77 -12.73 0.69 18.27
CA MET A 77 -11.84 1.80 17.90
C MET A 77 -12.67 3.06 17.59
N PRO A 78 -12.36 4.22 18.18
CA PRO A 78 -13.12 5.46 17.92
C PRO A 78 -13.28 5.76 16.44
N ALA A 79 -12.22 5.60 15.66
CA ALA A 79 -12.23 5.80 14.21
C ALA A 79 -13.20 4.87 13.48
N SER A 80 -13.51 3.69 13.99
CA SER A 80 -14.52 2.77 13.48
C SER A 80 -15.92 3.14 13.99
N LYS A 81 -16.09 3.14 15.32
CA LYS A 81 -17.37 3.31 16.01
C LYS A 81 -18.14 4.57 15.58
N ASP A 82 -17.43 5.69 15.43
CA ASP A 82 -18.05 6.99 15.17
C ASP A 82 -18.52 7.16 13.71
N ARG A 83 -18.11 6.25 12.79
CA ARG A 83 -18.34 6.45 11.36
C ARG A 83 -19.12 5.35 10.67
N LYS A 84 -19.12 4.12 11.20
CA LYS A 84 -19.69 2.95 10.52
C LYS A 84 -21.16 3.12 10.14
N GLU A 85 -22.02 3.64 11.02
CA GLU A 85 -23.44 3.84 10.71
C GLU A 85 -23.65 4.83 9.57
N LYS A 86 -22.90 5.93 9.59
CA LYS A 86 -22.95 6.95 8.53
C LYS A 86 -22.58 6.36 7.18
N PHE A 87 -21.49 5.62 7.10
CA PHE A 87 -21.02 5.06 5.83
C PHE A 87 -21.89 3.89 5.38
N THR A 88 -22.40 3.07 6.31
CA THR A 88 -23.39 2.03 5.99
C THR A 88 -24.63 2.64 5.34
N GLN A 89 -25.16 3.74 5.89
CA GLN A 89 -26.32 4.41 5.30
C GLN A 89 -25.99 4.98 3.91
N GLN A 90 -24.81 5.58 3.73
CA GLN A 90 -24.40 6.08 2.41
C GLN A 90 -24.35 4.97 1.36
N LEU A 91 -23.91 3.75 1.71
CA LEU A 91 -23.91 2.63 0.79
C LEU A 91 -25.35 2.17 0.44
N ARG A 92 -26.26 2.12 1.42
CA ARG A 92 -27.69 1.86 1.15
C ARG A 92 -28.26 2.86 0.16
N ASP A 93 -27.95 4.14 0.35
CA ASP A 93 -28.41 5.23 -0.54
C ASP A 93 -27.83 5.11 -1.97
N MET A 94 -26.67 4.44 -2.11
CA MET A 94 -26.08 4.10 -3.41
C MET A 94 -26.61 2.79 -4.02
N GLY A 95 -27.58 2.14 -3.38
CA GLY A 95 -28.18 0.88 -3.85
C GLY A 95 -27.34 -0.37 -3.56
N VAL A 96 -26.40 -0.31 -2.61
CA VAL A 96 -25.61 -1.45 -2.16
C VAL A 96 -26.42 -2.24 -1.11
N GLU A 97 -26.54 -3.55 -1.31
CA GLU A 97 -27.19 -4.44 -0.35
C GLU A 97 -26.30 -4.61 0.89
N ILE A 98 -26.86 -4.38 2.09
CA ILE A 98 -26.13 -4.60 3.34
C ILE A 98 -26.57 -5.92 3.96
N VAL A 99 -25.60 -6.82 4.16
CA VAL A 99 -25.83 -8.16 4.71
C VAL A 99 -25.27 -8.28 6.13
N PRO A 100 -25.83 -9.18 6.97
CA PRO A 100 -25.47 -9.28 8.39
C PRO A 100 -24.15 -10.04 8.64
N THR A 101 -23.64 -10.80 7.64
CA THR A 101 -22.45 -11.64 7.84
C THR A 101 -21.51 -11.62 6.63
N ILE A 102 -20.21 -11.87 6.88
CA ILE A 102 -19.22 -12.03 5.81
C ILE A 102 -19.55 -13.24 4.90
N PRO A 103 -19.92 -14.43 5.40
CA PRO A 103 -20.33 -15.54 4.54
C PRO A 103 -21.47 -15.21 3.57
N GLU A 104 -22.49 -14.45 4.00
CA GLU A 104 -23.55 -14.01 3.10
C GLU A 104 -23.06 -13.06 2.01
N LEU A 105 -22.15 -12.14 2.35
CA LEU A 105 -21.49 -11.29 1.36
C LEU A 105 -20.72 -12.14 0.35
N LEU A 106 -19.90 -13.07 0.81
CA LEU A 106 -19.04 -13.90 -0.03
C LEU A 106 -19.82 -14.79 -1.01
N ALA A 107 -21.05 -15.20 -0.65
CA ALA A 107 -21.93 -15.94 -1.54
C ALA A 107 -22.45 -15.10 -2.74
N LYS A 108 -22.43 -13.78 -2.64
CA LYS A 108 -23.03 -12.85 -3.62
C LYS A 108 -22.02 -12.18 -4.53
N VAL A 109 -20.72 -12.23 -4.21
CA VAL A 109 -19.69 -11.43 -4.89
C VAL A 109 -18.61 -12.28 -5.54
N ASP A 110 -17.87 -11.68 -6.46
CA ASP A 110 -16.77 -12.30 -7.18
C ASP A 110 -15.41 -11.90 -6.62
N VAL A 111 -15.30 -10.66 -6.10
CA VAL A 111 -14.08 -10.05 -5.53
C VAL A 111 -14.41 -9.26 -4.28
N VAL A 112 -13.42 -9.01 -3.42
CA VAL A 112 -13.63 -8.35 -2.13
C VAL A 112 -12.71 -7.15 -1.96
N LEU A 113 -13.27 -6.09 -1.41
CA LEU A 113 -12.58 -4.95 -0.82
C LEU A 113 -12.68 -5.10 0.70
N LEU A 114 -11.60 -5.41 1.38
CA LEU A 114 -11.53 -5.46 2.84
C LEU A 114 -11.08 -4.09 3.33
N GLU A 115 -12.02 -3.30 3.85
CA GLU A 115 -11.84 -1.89 4.16
C GLU A 115 -12.09 -1.53 5.63
N SER A 116 -12.11 -2.50 6.53
CA SER A 116 -12.15 -2.22 7.98
C SER A 116 -11.01 -1.26 8.33
N VAL A 117 -11.32 -0.14 9.01
CA VAL A 117 -10.30 0.87 9.36
C VAL A 117 -9.30 0.36 10.39
N ASP A 118 -9.70 -0.65 11.15
CA ASP A 118 -8.91 -1.28 12.20
C ASP A 118 -8.16 -2.50 11.66
N GLY A 119 -6.88 -2.34 11.34
CA GLY A 119 -6.06 -3.43 10.82
C GLY A 119 -5.92 -4.65 11.76
N ARG A 120 -6.26 -4.51 13.06
CA ARG A 120 -6.18 -5.60 14.04
C ARG A 120 -7.17 -6.74 13.76
N ILE A 121 -8.26 -6.46 13.02
CA ILE A 121 -9.26 -7.49 12.69
C ILE A 121 -9.07 -8.07 11.28
N HIS A 122 -8.18 -7.50 10.46
CA HIS A 122 -8.00 -7.92 9.06
C HIS A 122 -7.62 -9.38 8.92
N LEU A 123 -6.76 -9.92 9.81
CA LEU A 123 -6.39 -11.33 9.75
C LEU A 123 -7.60 -12.25 9.95
N GLN A 124 -8.52 -11.91 10.89
CA GLN A 124 -9.73 -12.68 11.13
C GLN A 124 -10.67 -12.64 9.91
N GLU A 125 -10.93 -11.45 9.39
CA GLU A 125 -11.81 -11.23 8.24
C GLU A 125 -11.23 -11.87 6.96
N ALA A 126 -9.92 -11.75 6.74
CA ALA A 126 -9.23 -12.36 5.61
C ALA A 126 -9.32 -13.89 5.62
N ARG A 127 -9.32 -14.55 6.78
CA ARG A 127 -9.48 -16.01 6.89
C ARG A 127 -10.81 -16.47 6.28
N GLU A 128 -11.90 -15.75 6.52
CA GLU A 128 -13.21 -16.07 5.92
C GLU A 128 -13.19 -15.87 4.41
N ILE A 129 -12.60 -14.77 3.95
CA ILE A 129 -12.47 -14.45 2.52
C ILE A 129 -11.63 -15.51 1.79
N PHE A 130 -10.51 -15.93 2.39
CA PHE A 130 -9.62 -16.94 1.81
C PHE A 130 -10.28 -18.33 1.73
N LYS A 131 -11.07 -18.73 2.75
CA LYS A 131 -11.88 -19.97 2.69
C LYS A 131 -12.86 -19.97 1.52
N ALA A 132 -13.39 -18.81 1.15
CA ALA A 132 -14.29 -18.66 0.01
C ALA A 132 -13.57 -18.54 -1.36
N GLY A 133 -12.23 -18.51 -1.36
CA GLY A 133 -11.42 -18.43 -2.57
C GLY A 133 -11.56 -17.12 -3.36
N LYS A 134 -11.95 -16.02 -2.70
CA LYS A 134 -12.20 -14.74 -3.38
C LYS A 134 -10.94 -13.87 -3.41
N PRO A 135 -10.54 -13.34 -4.60
CA PRO A 135 -9.51 -12.31 -4.67
C PRO A 135 -9.88 -11.10 -3.82
N VAL A 136 -8.89 -10.55 -3.11
CA VAL A 136 -9.15 -9.45 -2.18
C VAL A 136 -8.08 -8.36 -2.24
N PHE A 137 -8.54 -7.12 -2.29
CA PHE A 137 -7.76 -5.94 -1.91
C PHE A 137 -8.01 -5.65 -0.45
N ILE A 138 -6.94 -5.53 0.33
CA ILE A 138 -7.00 -5.14 1.75
C ILE A 138 -6.53 -3.70 1.87
N ASP A 139 -7.40 -2.83 2.37
CA ASP A 139 -7.01 -1.43 2.61
C ASP A 139 -5.90 -1.32 3.66
N LYS A 140 -5.19 -0.23 3.63
CA LYS A 140 -4.12 0.04 4.61
C LYS A 140 -4.72 0.37 6.02
N PRO A 141 -4.02 -0.06 7.08
CA PRO A 141 -2.88 -0.98 7.11
C PRO A 141 -3.32 -2.42 6.83
N VAL A 142 -2.50 -3.20 6.13
CA VAL A 142 -2.88 -4.58 5.77
C VAL A 142 -3.17 -5.46 7.00
N ALA A 143 -2.61 -5.11 8.17
CA ALA A 143 -2.82 -5.78 9.45
C ALA A 143 -2.50 -4.86 10.63
N GLY A 144 -2.78 -5.32 11.85
CA GLY A 144 -2.45 -4.62 13.10
C GLY A 144 -0.99 -4.79 13.52
N THR A 145 -0.30 -5.83 13.05
CA THR A 145 1.11 -6.12 13.35
C THR A 145 1.83 -6.67 12.12
N LEU A 146 3.17 -6.63 12.12
CA LEU A 146 3.97 -7.28 11.07
C LEU A 146 3.75 -8.78 11.02
N ALA A 147 3.62 -9.46 12.16
CA ALA A 147 3.36 -10.90 12.21
C ALA A 147 2.02 -11.27 11.57
N GLU A 148 0.97 -10.48 11.80
CA GLU A 148 -0.34 -10.67 11.17
C GLU A 148 -0.28 -10.37 9.66
N ALA A 149 0.47 -9.34 9.23
CA ALA A 149 0.67 -9.05 7.81
C ALA A 149 1.32 -10.24 7.09
N ILE A 150 2.38 -10.82 7.66
CA ILE A 150 3.01 -12.03 7.13
C ILE A 150 2.01 -13.20 7.09
N ALA A 151 1.26 -13.41 8.18
CA ALA A 151 0.27 -14.49 8.26
C ALA A 151 -0.84 -14.36 7.21
N ILE A 152 -1.31 -13.15 6.90
CA ILE A 152 -2.29 -12.89 5.84
C ILE A 152 -1.76 -13.37 4.49
N PHE A 153 -0.55 -12.99 4.10
CA PHE A 153 0.03 -13.40 2.81
C PHE A 153 0.31 -14.90 2.76
N GLU A 154 0.78 -15.51 3.85
CA GLU A 154 1.00 -16.97 3.92
C GLU A 154 -0.31 -17.75 3.80
N LEU A 155 -1.37 -17.31 4.48
CA LEU A 155 -2.69 -17.94 4.39
C LEU A 155 -3.31 -17.77 3.01
N ALA A 156 -3.15 -16.62 2.38
CA ALA A 156 -3.59 -16.38 1.00
C ALA A 156 -2.90 -17.35 0.03
N LYS A 157 -1.58 -17.57 0.18
CA LYS A 157 -0.83 -18.55 -0.62
C LYS A 157 -1.35 -19.97 -0.39
N LYS A 158 -1.54 -20.39 0.87
CA LYS A 158 -2.09 -21.71 1.23
C LYS A 158 -3.47 -21.94 0.62
N SER A 159 -4.29 -20.90 0.51
CA SER A 159 -5.63 -20.94 -0.05
C SER A 159 -5.67 -20.67 -1.57
N ASN A 160 -4.52 -20.44 -2.20
CA ASN A 160 -4.41 -20.01 -3.61
C ASN A 160 -5.26 -18.77 -3.95
N VAL A 161 -5.36 -17.83 -3.02
CA VAL A 161 -6.09 -16.57 -3.18
C VAL A 161 -5.13 -15.44 -3.52
N LYS A 162 -5.54 -14.59 -4.45
CA LYS A 162 -4.80 -13.37 -4.79
C LYS A 162 -5.13 -12.28 -3.79
N VAL A 163 -4.11 -11.70 -3.18
CA VAL A 163 -4.22 -10.61 -2.20
C VAL A 163 -3.23 -9.49 -2.51
N TRP A 164 -3.65 -8.28 -2.22
CA TRP A 164 -2.83 -7.07 -2.36
C TRP A 164 -3.31 -5.99 -1.39
N SER A 165 -2.38 -5.14 -0.97
CA SER A 165 -2.66 -3.97 -0.12
C SER A 165 -1.79 -2.79 -0.56
N SER A 166 -2.29 -1.58 -0.43
CA SER A 166 -1.53 -0.35 -0.70
C SER A 166 -2.25 0.90 -0.22
N SER A 167 -1.51 1.99 -0.12
CA SER A 167 -2.04 3.33 0.06
C SER A 167 -2.25 4.05 -1.27
N SER A 168 -3.30 4.87 -1.34
CA SER A 168 -3.55 5.77 -2.47
C SER A 168 -2.46 6.83 -2.71
N SER A 169 -1.62 7.11 -1.70
CA SER A 169 -0.51 8.05 -1.80
C SER A 169 0.56 7.64 -2.83
N ARG A 170 0.70 6.34 -3.12
CA ARG A 170 1.63 5.81 -4.12
C ARG A 170 1.28 6.18 -5.55
N PHE A 171 0.02 6.46 -5.82
CA PHE A 171 -0.55 6.61 -7.15
C PHE A 171 -0.88 8.06 -7.50
N GLY A 172 -0.42 9.03 -6.69
CA GLY A 172 -0.51 10.44 -7.03
C GLY A 172 0.27 10.76 -8.31
N ALA A 173 -0.33 11.51 -9.22
CA ALA A 173 0.27 11.81 -10.52
C ALA A 173 1.62 12.51 -10.40
N ASP A 174 1.77 13.40 -9.43
CA ASP A 174 3.01 14.12 -9.17
C ASP A 174 4.10 13.21 -8.57
N LEU A 175 3.77 12.23 -7.74
CA LEU A 175 4.73 11.22 -7.27
C LEU A 175 5.22 10.36 -8.46
N ILE A 176 4.30 9.91 -9.31
CA ILE A 176 4.64 9.12 -10.49
C ILE A 176 5.55 9.94 -11.43
N ALA A 177 5.23 11.23 -11.65
CA ALA A 177 6.06 12.13 -12.45
C ALA A 177 7.48 12.28 -11.90
N MET A 178 7.67 12.28 -10.57
CA MET A 178 9.00 12.34 -9.97
C MET A 178 9.85 11.10 -10.33
N LYS A 179 9.23 9.91 -10.37
CA LYS A 179 9.94 8.65 -10.67
C LYS A 179 10.56 8.61 -12.07
N THR A 180 10.00 9.34 -12.98
CA THR A 180 10.40 9.35 -14.41
C THR A 180 11.01 10.67 -14.86
N ASN A 181 11.21 11.64 -13.96
CA ASN A 181 11.74 12.95 -14.30
C ASN A 181 13.28 12.89 -14.51
N PRO A 182 13.79 13.07 -15.75
CA PRO A 182 15.22 13.01 -16.03
C PRO A 182 16.02 14.14 -15.36
N GLU A 183 15.39 15.25 -15.00
CA GLU A 183 16.05 16.35 -14.29
C GLU A 183 16.42 16.02 -12.83
N ILE A 184 15.94 14.88 -12.30
CA ILE A 184 16.33 14.40 -10.99
C ILE A 184 17.58 13.50 -11.12
N GLY A 185 17.64 12.68 -12.14
CA GLY A 185 18.66 11.64 -12.30
C GLY A 185 18.44 10.48 -11.31
N ASP A 186 19.53 9.82 -10.92
CA ASP A 186 19.49 8.73 -9.93
C ASP A 186 19.15 9.27 -8.56
N PHE A 187 18.23 8.61 -7.86
CA PHE A 187 17.81 9.03 -6.52
C PHE A 187 18.89 8.69 -5.49
N LEU A 188 19.43 9.71 -4.84
CA LEU A 188 20.47 9.59 -3.80
C LEU A 188 19.87 9.59 -2.39
N SER A 189 18.83 10.39 -2.18
CA SER A 189 18.11 10.49 -0.91
C SER A 189 16.67 10.97 -1.14
N VAL A 190 15.75 10.52 -0.30
CA VAL A 190 14.34 10.93 -0.37
C VAL A 190 13.85 11.27 1.03
N THR A 191 13.16 12.40 1.17
CA THR A 191 12.39 12.71 2.35
C THR A 191 10.92 12.83 1.98
N THR A 192 10.05 12.06 2.62
CA THR A 192 8.61 12.21 2.53
C THR A 192 8.06 12.77 3.84
N TRP A 193 6.89 13.41 3.76
CA TRP A 193 6.16 13.86 4.95
C TRP A 193 4.66 13.70 4.77
N GLY A 194 3.96 13.65 5.89
CA GLY A 194 2.51 13.56 5.92
C GLY A 194 1.95 13.63 7.33
N PRO A 195 0.62 13.65 7.47
CA PRO A 195 -0.03 13.54 8.77
C PRO A 195 0.43 12.27 9.51
N CYS A 196 0.59 12.38 10.83
CA CYS A 196 0.99 11.28 11.69
C CYS A 196 0.12 11.28 12.95
N SER A 197 -1.17 11.00 12.76
CA SER A 197 -2.08 10.78 13.88
C SER A 197 -1.92 9.35 14.41
N TYR A 198 -1.96 9.21 15.72
CA TYR A 198 -1.90 7.93 16.41
C TYR A 198 -3.31 7.45 16.76
N GLN A 199 -3.43 6.16 16.97
CA GLN A 199 -4.67 5.52 17.41
C GLN A 199 -4.33 4.52 18.52
N ASP A 200 -5.02 4.66 19.65
CA ASP A 200 -4.82 3.78 20.80
C ASP A 200 -5.03 2.30 20.42
N GLY A 201 -4.14 1.45 20.92
CA GLY A 201 -4.18 0.01 20.66
C GLY A 201 -3.60 -0.43 19.31
N THR A 202 -3.05 0.50 18.53
CA THR A 202 -2.31 0.19 17.29
C THR A 202 -0.87 0.70 17.38
N PRO A 203 0.10 0.08 16.67
CA PRO A 203 1.43 0.66 16.54
C PRO A 203 1.37 2.05 15.94
N ASP A 204 2.16 2.97 16.46
CA ASP A 204 2.08 4.41 16.15
C ASP A 204 2.03 4.73 14.64
N LEU A 205 2.91 4.10 13.87
CA LEU A 205 3.09 4.44 12.46
C LEU A 205 2.09 3.74 11.54
N PHE A 206 1.42 2.67 12.01
CA PHE A 206 0.54 1.84 11.16
C PHE A 206 -0.76 2.55 10.80
N PHE A 207 -1.28 3.40 11.69
CA PHE A 207 -2.61 3.99 11.48
C PHE A 207 -2.62 5.02 10.35
N TYR A 208 -1.74 6.04 10.40
CA TYR A 208 -1.77 7.13 9.42
C TYR A 208 -0.41 7.42 8.74
N ALA A 209 0.71 7.24 9.45
CA ALA A 209 2.04 7.46 8.91
C ALA A 209 2.35 6.55 7.71
N ILE A 210 1.70 5.39 7.63
CA ILE A 210 1.81 4.45 6.52
C ILE A 210 1.64 5.12 5.15
N HIS A 211 0.79 6.15 5.01
CA HIS A 211 0.62 6.86 3.74
C HIS A 211 1.92 7.51 3.25
N GLY A 212 2.63 8.22 4.14
CA GLY A 212 3.90 8.85 3.79
C GLY A 212 5.04 7.85 3.63
N ILE A 213 5.01 6.75 4.39
CA ILE A 213 5.99 5.65 4.29
C ILE A 213 5.79 4.88 2.97
N GLU A 214 4.55 4.64 2.55
CA GLU A 214 4.23 4.09 1.23
C GLU A 214 4.77 4.96 0.09
N SER A 215 4.65 6.29 0.22
CA SER A 215 5.25 7.22 -0.74
C SER A 215 6.77 7.15 -0.73
N LEU A 216 7.40 6.98 0.44
CA LEU A 216 8.84 6.80 0.57
C LEU A 216 9.30 5.55 -0.19
N PHE A 217 8.67 4.41 0.05
CA PHE A 217 8.99 3.16 -0.63
C PHE A 217 8.67 3.19 -2.13
N ALA A 218 7.62 3.91 -2.54
CA ALA A 218 7.33 4.11 -3.96
C ALA A 218 8.46 4.83 -4.71
N LEU A 219 9.22 5.69 -4.02
CA LEU A 219 10.37 6.42 -4.58
C LEU A 219 11.70 5.69 -4.37
N MET A 220 11.92 5.13 -3.17
CA MET A 220 13.18 4.48 -2.80
C MET A 220 13.28 3.03 -3.26
N GLY A 221 12.14 2.34 -3.42
CA GLY A 221 12.11 0.89 -3.59
C GLY A 221 12.46 0.14 -2.30
N THR A 222 12.57 -1.17 -2.41
CA THR A 222 12.99 -2.08 -1.32
C THR A 222 14.49 -2.05 -1.07
N GLY A 223 14.95 -2.66 0.03
CA GLY A 223 16.36 -2.83 0.37
C GLY A 223 16.82 -1.96 1.54
N CYS A 224 15.89 -1.50 2.41
CA CYS A 224 16.25 -0.85 3.65
C CYS A 224 16.87 -1.87 4.63
N GLU A 225 18.03 -1.52 5.21
CA GLU A 225 18.75 -2.41 6.14
C GLU A 225 18.58 -2.01 7.60
N THR A 226 18.61 -0.71 7.88
CA THR A 226 18.52 -0.20 9.26
C THR A 226 17.59 1.00 9.35
N VAL A 227 16.95 1.15 10.51
CA VAL A 227 16.03 2.26 10.79
C VAL A 227 16.31 2.88 12.15
N SER A 228 16.25 4.21 12.21
CA SER A 228 16.26 4.99 13.45
C SER A 228 15.02 5.86 13.53
N ARG A 229 14.46 6.05 14.76
CA ARG A 229 13.28 6.88 14.99
C ARG A 229 13.51 7.87 16.13
N THR A 230 13.05 9.10 15.89
CA THR A 230 12.99 10.17 16.91
C THR A 230 11.57 10.70 16.96
N LYS A 231 10.92 10.59 18.13
CA LYS A 231 9.54 11.03 18.35
C LYS A 231 9.53 12.24 19.30
N GLY A 232 8.97 13.33 18.83
CA GLY A 232 8.73 14.53 19.63
C GLY A 232 7.23 14.88 19.71
N PRO A 233 6.88 15.93 20.46
CA PRO A 233 5.48 16.27 20.70
C PRO A 233 4.75 16.85 19.48
N VAL A 234 5.48 17.25 18.43
CA VAL A 234 4.93 17.88 17.22
C VAL A 234 5.35 17.17 15.93
N THR A 235 6.37 16.34 16.00
CA THR A 235 6.96 15.66 14.85
C THR A 235 7.40 14.26 15.24
N ASP A 236 7.21 13.31 14.35
CA ASP A 236 7.77 11.96 14.43
C ASP A 236 8.64 11.75 13.20
N GLN A 237 9.90 11.36 13.36
CA GLN A 237 10.83 11.21 12.26
C GLN A 237 11.43 9.81 12.24
N VAL A 238 11.37 9.18 11.09
CA VAL A 238 11.95 7.87 10.84
C VAL A 238 12.95 7.98 9.70
N THR A 239 14.17 7.49 9.92
CA THR A 239 15.24 7.51 8.91
C THR A 239 15.73 6.09 8.69
N GLY A 240 15.68 5.64 7.43
CA GLY A 240 16.20 4.36 6.99
C GLY A 240 17.45 4.51 6.14
N VAL A 241 18.35 3.51 6.22
CA VAL A 241 19.53 3.39 5.38
C VAL A 241 19.36 2.15 4.50
N TRP A 242 19.45 2.33 3.19
CA TRP A 242 19.33 1.27 2.18
C TRP A 242 20.71 0.61 1.93
N LYS A 243 20.71 -0.64 1.49
CA LYS A 243 21.92 -1.44 1.21
C LYS A 243 22.90 -0.81 0.23
N ASP A 244 22.44 0.09 -0.62
CA ASP A 244 23.26 0.83 -1.59
C ASP A 244 23.77 2.19 -1.03
N GLY A 245 23.56 2.45 0.26
CA GLY A 245 23.99 3.67 0.96
C GLY A 245 23.00 4.84 0.85
N ARG A 246 21.91 4.71 0.09
CA ARG A 246 20.87 5.76 0.04
C ARG A 246 20.19 5.91 1.39
N VAL A 247 19.76 7.14 1.68
CA VAL A 247 19.04 7.47 2.90
C VAL A 247 17.62 7.92 2.57
N GLY A 248 16.64 7.29 3.21
CA GLY A 248 15.23 7.65 3.10
C GLY A 248 14.66 8.11 4.44
N THR A 249 13.92 9.20 4.47
CA THR A 249 13.33 9.75 5.70
C THR A 249 11.84 9.96 5.54
N TYR A 250 11.06 9.49 6.52
CA TYR A 250 9.67 9.91 6.70
C TYR A 250 9.59 10.91 7.84
N ARG A 251 8.92 12.05 7.60
CA ARG A 251 8.63 13.07 8.61
C ARG A 251 7.13 13.14 8.88
N GLY A 252 6.71 12.61 10.00
CA GLY A 252 5.34 12.66 10.48
C GLY A 252 4.99 14.04 11.08
N ILE A 253 3.90 14.63 10.62
CA ILE A 253 3.33 15.87 11.15
C ILE A 253 2.30 15.48 12.20
N VAL A 254 2.69 15.58 13.48
CA VAL A 254 1.81 15.24 14.62
C VAL A 254 0.91 16.43 14.98
N LYS A 255 1.45 17.65 14.93
CA LYS A 255 0.71 18.89 15.18
C LYS A 255 1.01 19.93 14.10
N GLY A 256 0.01 20.77 13.83
CA GLY A 256 0.09 21.86 12.86
C GLY A 256 -0.69 21.56 11.58
N LYS A 257 -0.51 22.41 10.58
CA LYS A 257 -1.12 22.20 9.26
C LYS A 257 -0.49 20.96 8.60
N SER A 258 -1.33 20.05 8.24
CA SER A 258 -0.95 18.72 7.75
C SER A 258 -1.15 18.65 6.24
N GLU A 259 -0.10 18.30 5.52
CA GLU A 259 -0.12 18.08 4.07
C GLU A 259 0.91 16.98 3.72
N PHE A 260 0.69 16.30 2.58
CA PHE A 260 1.64 15.31 2.07
C PHE A 260 2.69 15.95 1.17
N GLY A 261 3.82 15.29 1.02
CA GLY A 261 4.83 15.69 0.06
C GLY A 261 6.07 14.82 0.09
N ALA A 262 6.92 15.03 -0.90
CA ALA A 262 8.24 14.44 -0.99
C ALA A 262 9.27 15.44 -1.49
N LEU A 263 10.52 15.27 -1.06
CA LEU A 263 11.70 15.93 -1.57
C LEU A 263 12.69 14.85 -2.00
N VAL A 264 13.05 14.85 -3.27
CA VAL A 264 14.02 13.93 -3.84
C VAL A 264 15.32 14.68 -4.13
N PHE A 265 16.42 14.15 -3.61
CA PHE A 265 17.78 14.58 -3.91
C PHE A 265 18.36 13.58 -4.92
N GLY A 266 18.49 14.01 -6.14
CA GLY A 266 19.01 13.17 -7.22
C GLY A 266 20.38 13.62 -7.72
N SER A 267 21.01 12.80 -8.55
CA SER A 267 22.32 13.07 -9.13
C SER A 267 22.36 14.25 -10.09
N ALA A 268 21.21 14.60 -10.70
CA ALA A 268 21.08 15.73 -11.63
C ALA A 268 20.34 16.93 -11.04
N GLY A 269 19.60 16.77 -9.94
CA GLY A 269 18.85 17.88 -9.32
C GLY A 269 18.03 17.49 -8.12
N VAL A 270 17.41 18.50 -7.51
CA VAL A 270 16.52 18.36 -6.36
C VAL A 270 15.12 18.79 -6.75
N ARG A 271 14.11 18.00 -6.43
CA ARG A 271 12.71 18.27 -6.76
C ARG A 271 11.77 17.97 -5.60
N GLN A 272 10.78 18.81 -5.42
CA GLN A 272 9.68 18.63 -4.48
C GLN A 272 8.40 18.27 -5.22
N GLY A 273 7.61 17.34 -4.67
CA GLY A 273 6.34 16.88 -5.25
C GLY A 273 5.57 15.99 -4.29
N ALA A 274 4.81 15.01 -4.83
CA ALA A 274 4.04 14.01 -4.10
C ALA A 274 3.02 14.62 -3.11
N LYS A 275 2.35 15.69 -3.51
CA LYS A 275 1.33 16.39 -2.72
C LYS A 275 -0.07 15.81 -2.93
N THR A 276 -0.26 15.08 -4.02
CA THR A 276 -1.57 14.56 -4.41
C THR A 276 -1.76 13.13 -3.95
N ILE A 277 -3.00 12.82 -3.52
CA ILE A 277 -3.48 11.48 -3.25
C ILE A 277 -4.60 11.22 -4.26
N SER A 278 -4.59 10.05 -4.89
CA SER A 278 -5.62 9.70 -5.87
C SER A 278 -6.32 8.39 -5.53
N TYR A 279 -7.54 8.48 -5.02
CA TYR A 279 -8.41 7.30 -4.87
C TYR A 279 -8.77 6.68 -6.22
N GLU A 280 -8.99 7.52 -7.25
CA GLU A 280 -9.28 7.01 -8.59
C GLU A 280 -8.11 6.18 -9.14
N ALA A 281 -6.89 6.68 -9.03
CA ALA A 281 -5.71 5.95 -9.49
C ALA A 281 -5.53 4.62 -8.71
N LEU A 282 -5.76 4.60 -7.40
CA LEU A 282 -5.75 3.36 -6.62
C LEU A 282 -6.85 2.40 -7.08
N CYS A 283 -8.10 2.87 -7.24
CA CYS A 283 -9.21 2.03 -7.71
C CYS A 283 -8.94 1.43 -9.11
N ARG A 284 -8.31 2.18 -10.02
CA ARG A 284 -7.88 1.64 -11.32
C ARG A 284 -6.87 0.51 -11.17
N GLN A 285 -5.91 0.63 -10.26
CA GLN A 285 -4.98 -0.46 -9.94
C GLN A 285 -5.70 -1.67 -9.31
N ILE A 286 -6.68 -1.43 -8.44
CA ILE A 286 -7.53 -2.50 -7.87
C ILE A 286 -8.32 -3.20 -8.99
N GLY A 287 -8.90 -2.44 -9.92
CA GLY A 287 -9.61 -2.98 -11.07
C GLY A 287 -8.71 -3.87 -11.94
N THR A 288 -7.50 -3.40 -12.26
CA THR A 288 -6.48 -4.19 -12.98
C THR A 288 -6.13 -5.46 -12.22
N PHE A 289 -5.88 -5.36 -10.91
CA PHE A 289 -5.58 -6.51 -10.06
C PHE A 289 -6.71 -7.54 -10.08
N PHE A 290 -7.96 -7.13 -9.93
CA PHE A 290 -9.10 -8.06 -9.98
C PHE A 290 -9.27 -8.76 -11.33
N ARG A 291 -8.82 -8.15 -12.41
CA ARG A 291 -8.85 -8.73 -13.77
C ARG A 291 -7.69 -9.66 -14.05
N THR A 292 -6.49 -9.28 -13.60
CA THR A 292 -5.24 -9.98 -13.98
C THR A 292 -4.73 -10.92 -12.90
N GLY A 293 -5.11 -10.70 -11.64
CA GLY A 293 -4.54 -11.36 -10.46
C GLY A 293 -3.11 -10.91 -10.14
N THR A 294 -2.61 -9.87 -10.83
CA THR A 294 -1.24 -9.37 -10.63
C THR A 294 -1.26 -8.09 -9.81
N PRO A 295 -0.69 -8.08 -8.59
CA PRO A 295 -0.63 -6.89 -7.75
C PRO A 295 0.44 -5.92 -8.28
N PRO A 296 0.19 -4.59 -8.27
CA PRO A 296 1.19 -3.60 -8.68
C PRO A 296 2.26 -3.36 -7.62
N VAL A 297 2.01 -3.74 -6.38
CA VAL A 297 2.96 -3.72 -5.27
C VAL A 297 3.14 -5.16 -4.80
N SER A 298 4.38 -5.61 -4.71
CA SER A 298 4.68 -6.98 -4.30
C SER A 298 4.42 -7.20 -2.82
N GLU A 299 4.12 -8.45 -2.44
CA GLU A 299 4.11 -8.88 -1.04
C GLU A 299 5.41 -8.51 -0.32
N ALA A 300 6.55 -8.76 -0.96
CA ALA A 300 7.85 -8.47 -0.40
C ALA A 300 8.01 -6.99 -0.03
N GLU A 301 7.55 -6.08 -0.88
CA GLU A 301 7.57 -4.65 -0.61
C GLU A 301 6.61 -4.28 0.53
N THR A 302 5.39 -4.82 0.55
CA THR A 302 4.43 -4.58 1.63
C THR A 302 4.99 -5.06 2.98
N ILE A 303 5.60 -6.25 3.01
CA ILE A 303 6.22 -6.78 4.23
C ILE A 303 7.43 -5.93 4.65
N GLU A 304 8.24 -5.43 3.72
CA GLU A 304 9.36 -4.55 4.05
C GLU A 304 8.89 -3.21 4.63
N ILE A 305 7.80 -2.62 4.10
CA ILE A 305 7.17 -1.41 4.65
C ILE A 305 6.74 -1.65 6.11
N PHE A 306 6.08 -2.77 6.39
CA PHE A 306 5.67 -3.13 7.74
C PHE A 306 6.87 -3.41 8.65
N THR A 307 7.93 -4.06 8.13
CA THR A 307 9.17 -4.28 8.86
C THR A 307 9.87 -2.96 9.19
N PHE A 308 9.88 -2.00 8.28
CA PHE A 308 10.40 -0.66 8.49
C PHE A 308 9.68 0.06 9.64
N MET A 309 8.35 -0.01 9.67
CA MET A 309 7.55 0.61 10.74
C MET A 309 7.75 -0.08 12.09
N GLU A 310 7.78 -1.42 12.13
CA GLU A 310 8.05 -2.20 13.35
C GLU A 310 9.48 -1.96 13.87
N ALA A 311 10.48 -1.88 12.98
CA ALA A 311 11.85 -1.54 13.33
C ALA A 311 11.97 -0.10 13.86
N ALA A 312 11.16 0.82 13.35
CA ALA A 312 11.09 2.19 13.87
C ALA A 312 10.52 2.22 15.31
N ASP A 313 9.49 1.42 15.59
CA ASP A 313 8.96 1.30 16.95
C ASP A 313 9.99 0.66 17.91
N GLU A 314 10.73 -0.35 17.46
CA GLU A 314 11.82 -0.94 18.23
C GLU A 314 12.96 0.06 18.46
N SER A 315 13.35 0.84 17.45
CA SER A 315 14.33 1.92 17.59
C SER A 315 13.91 2.93 18.67
N LEU A 316 12.64 3.32 18.69
CA LEU A 316 12.12 4.24 19.71
C LEU A 316 12.24 3.63 21.12
N ARG A 317 11.89 2.34 21.29
CA ARG A 317 12.06 1.60 22.57
C ARG A 317 13.52 1.56 23.03
N GLN A 318 14.46 1.55 22.07
CA GLN A 318 15.91 1.56 22.34
C GLN A 318 16.51 2.99 22.41
N GLY A 319 15.69 4.03 22.55
CA GLY A 319 16.14 5.42 22.66
C GLY A 319 16.65 6.01 21.34
N GLY A 320 16.15 5.56 20.21
CA GLY A 320 16.47 6.07 18.87
C GLY A 320 17.69 5.41 18.21
N LYS A 321 18.21 4.31 18.77
CA LYS A 321 19.32 3.56 18.17
C LYS A 321 18.90 2.92 16.85
N PRO A 322 19.82 2.77 15.88
CA PRO A 322 19.56 2.03 14.66
C PRO A 322 19.18 0.57 14.96
N VAL A 323 18.13 0.08 14.29
CA VAL A 323 17.63 -1.29 14.38
C VAL A 323 17.66 -1.93 13.01
N GLY A 324 18.20 -3.14 12.92
CA GLY A 324 18.25 -3.93 11.68
C GLY A 324 16.89 -4.52 11.31
N LEU A 325 16.47 -4.37 10.06
CA LEU A 325 15.22 -4.94 9.57
C LEU A 325 15.23 -6.48 9.60
N ALA A 326 16.37 -7.10 9.35
CA ALA A 326 16.50 -8.56 9.30
C ALA A 326 16.09 -9.23 10.61
N ASP A 327 16.52 -8.68 11.75
CA ASP A 327 16.21 -9.23 13.07
C ASP A 327 14.72 -9.09 13.41
N VAL A 328 14.14 -7.93 13.10
CA VAL A 328 12.72 -7.65 13.30
C VAL A 328 11.87 -8.60 12.45
N LEU A 329 12.23 -8.76 11.18
CA LEU A 329 11.54 -9.66 10.25
C LEU A 329 11.62 -11.13 10.71
N ALA A 330 12.80 -11.58 11.15
CA ALA A 330 12.98 -12.95 11.64
C ALA A 330 12.09 -13.26 12.85
N LYS A 331 12.02 -12.34 13.81
CA LYS A 331 11.12 -12.43 14.96
C LYS A 331 9.66 -12.49 14.54
N ALA A 332 9.23 -11.58 13.68
CA ALA A 332 7.84 -11.52 13.20
C ALA A 332 7.44 -12.79 12.41
N LYS A 333 8.35 -13.37 11.61
CA LYS A 333 8.10 -14.66 10.92
C LYS A 333 7.87 -15.81 11.92
N ALA A 334 8.63 -15.85 12.99
CA ALA A 334 8.44 -16.88 14.03
C ALA A 334 7.07 -16.74 14.74
N GLU A 335 6.58 -15.52 14.91
CA GLU A 335 5.26 -15.24 15.46
C GLU A 335 4.15 -15.56 14.44
N ALA A 336 4.30 -15.16 13.17
CA ALA A 336 3.37 -15.46 12.09
C ALA A 336 3.13 -16.96 11.90
N ALA A 337 4.18 -17.79 12.04
CA ALA A 337 4.07 -19.23 11.96
C ALA A 337 3.11 -19.84 13.01
N LYS A 338 2.87 -19.16 14.15
CA LYS A 338 1.88 -19.57 15.16
C LYS A 338 0.46 -19.18 14.73
N LEU A 339 0.33 -18.08 14.00
CA LEU A 339 -0.95 -17.55 13.53
C LEU A 339 -1.48 -18.30 12.30
N THR A 340 -0.64 -19.04 11.58
CA THR A 340 -1.02 -19.75 10.34
C THR A 340 -1.29 -21.25 10.56
N LYS A 341 -1.24 -21.72 11.81
CA LYS A 341 -1.64 -23.06 12.20
C LYS A 341 -3.16 -23.16 12.33
#